data_75b066f8eee29c5ed749b4dd10d6a0b8
#
_entry.id   75b066f8eee29c5ed749b4dd10d6a0b8
#
_cell.length_a   1.000
_cell.length_b   1.000
_cell.length_c   1.000
_cell.angle_alpha   90.00
_cell.angle_beta   90.00
_cell.angle_gamma   90.00
#
_symmetry.space_group_name_H-M   'P 1'
#
loop_
_entity.id
_entity.type
_entity.pdbx_description
1 polymer ?
#
loop_
_entity_poly.entity_id
_entity_poly.type
_entity_poly.pdbx_seq_one_letter_code
_entity_poly.pdbx_strand_id
1 'polypeptide(L)'
;MKEKSNSEVGLVMRDKEDERVDSSRRTWLIATTVAGGIGGVATVVPFVSSFAPSEKAKAAGAPVEVDISNLKPGDMMTVAWRGKPVWILNRTDEMLADVQKADKELADPHTDHPFSMPLPEYCNNEFRSRADHKNILVVVAVCTHLGCTPTPRFQEGPQANLPDDWPGGFLCPCHGSTYDLDGRVFKNKPAPQNLDIPPYMFTSAHSVVIGRDEKGEA
;
A
#
# COMPACT_ATOMS: atom_id res chain seq x y z
N MET A 1 -8.29 71.41 57.28
CA MET A 1 -7.10 70.94 56.55
C MET A 1 -6.65 69.52 56.94
N LYS A 2 -7.46 68.65 57.50
CA LYS A 2 -7.06 67.27 57.87
C LYS A 2 -7.74 66.14 57.03
N GLU A 3 -8.68 66.46 56.16
CA GLU A 3 -9.40 65.45 55.39
C GLU A 3 -8.75 65.08 54.05
N LYS A 4 -7.96 65.95 53.44
CA LYS A 4 -7.24 65.68 52.18
C LYS A 4 -6.05 64.74 52.32
N SER A 5 -5.46 64.64 53.52
CA SER A 5 -4.27 63.78 53.70
C SER A 5 -4.63 62.28 53.79
N ASN A 6 -5.78 61.92 54.29
CA ASN A 6 -6.17 60.50 54.41
C ASN A 6 -6.68 59.90 53.11
N SER A 7 -7.23 60.69 52.21
CA SER A 7 -7.68 60.18 50.89
C SER A 7 -6.51 59.89 49.94
N GLU A 8 -5.44 60.71 49.97
CA GLU A 8 -4.26 60.52 49.11
C GLU A 8 -3.41 59.33 49.60
N VAL A 9 -3.28 59.13 50.92
CA VAL A 9 -2.57 57.98 51.48
C VAL A 9 -3.31 56.65 51.18
N GLY A 10 -4.65 56.67 51.23
CA GLY A 10 -5.47 55.51 50.85
C GLY A 10 -5.40 55.17 49.38
N LEU A 11 -5.32 56.19 48.51
CA LEU A 11 -5.19 55.99 47.08
C LEU A 11 -3.83 55.40 46.70
N VAL A 12 -2.75 55.92 47.31
CA VAL A 12 -1.36 55.44 47.02
C VAL A 12 -1.16 54.02 47.56
N MET A 13 -1.77 53.64 48.68
CA MET A 13 -1.72 52.24 49.16
C MET A 13 -2.51 51.26 48.30
N ARG A 14 -3.63 51.71 47.76
CA ARG A 14 -4.48 50.89 46.87
C ARG A 14 -3.74 50.59 45.56
N ASP A 15 -3.06 51.53 44.96
CA ASP A 15 -2.29 51.36 43.74
C ASP A 15 -1.11 50.40 43.93
N LYS A 16 -0.44 50.41 45.10
CA LYS A 16 0.64 49.46 45.41
C LYS A 16 0.18 48.05 45.70
N GLU A 17 -1.04 47.86 46.23
CA GLU A 17 -1.63 46.56 46.47
C GLU A 17 -2.13 45.93 45.17
N ASP A 18 -2.74 46.71 44.29
CA ASP A 18 -3.19 46.29 42.98
C ASP A 18 -2.00 45.89 42.05
N GLU A 19 -0.90 46.65 42.10
CA GLU A 19 0.30 46.32 41.33
C GLU A 19 0.98 45.02 41.79
N ARG A 20 0.94 44.68 43.09
CA ARG A 20 1.43 43.42 43.62
C ARG A 20 0.53 42.21 43.26
N VAL A 21 -0.78 42.40 43.24
CA VAL A 21 -1.73 41.40 42.87
C VAL A 21 -1.62 41.09 41.36
N ASP A 22 -1.39 42.07 40.54
CA ASP A 22 -1.26 41.94 39.09
C ASP A 22 0.04 41.19 38.68
N SER A 23 1.17 41.50 39.35
CA SER A 23 2.42 40.76 39.18
C SER A 23 2.34 39.30 39.62
N SER A 24 1.64 38.99 40.70
CA SER A 24 1.38 37.63 41.14
C SER A 24 0.51 36.83 40.17
N ARG A 25 -0.54 37.43 39.66
CA ARG A 25 -1.40 36.81 38.64
C ARG A 25 -0.64 36.50 37.37
N ARG A 26 0.17 37.39 36.85
CA ARG A 26 1.04 37.16 35.67
C ARG A 26 1.98 36.01 35.89
N THR A 27 2.61 35.92 37.05
CA THR A 27 3.54 34.82 37.39
C THR A 27 2.80 33.48 37.39
N TRP A 28 1.61 33.40 38.00
CA TRP A 28 0.83 32.17 37.98
C TRP A 28 0.31 31.79 36.58
N LEU A 29 -0.08 32.78 35.77
CA LEU A 29 -0.49 32.54 34.38
C LEU A 29 0.69 31.99 33.57
N ILE A 30 1.87 32.57 33.68
CA ILE A 30 3.07 32.07 33.01
C ILE A 30 3.40 30.67 33.48
N ALA A 31 3.42 30.42 34.78
CA ALA A 31 3.73 29.11 35.35
C ALA A 31 2.77 28.02 34.89
N THR A 32 1.46 28.30 34.87
CA THR A 32 0.46 27.36 34.41
C THR A 32 0.53 27.14 32.90
N THR A 33 0.81 28.16 32.10
CA THR A 33 1.01 28.03 30.65
C THR A 33 2.24 27.18 30.34
N VAL A 34 3.36 27.42 31.01
CA VAL A 34 4.56 26.60 30.83
C VAL A 34 4.32 25.17 31.29
N ALA A 35 3.73 24.95 32.46
CA ALA A 35 3.40 23.60 32.94
C ALA A 35 2.42 22.87 31.98
N GLY A 36 1.39 23.57 31.49
CA GLY A 36 0.46 23.04 30.51
C GLY A 36 1.13 22.72 29.17
N GLY A 37 2.04 23.57 28.72
CA GLY A 37 2.82 23.34 27.50
C GLY A 37 3.73 22.10 27.63
N ILE A 38 4.44 21.96 28.76
CA ILE A 38 5.26 20.77 29.03
C ILE A 38 4.38 19.51 29.10
N GLY A 39 3.26 19.55 29.80
CA GLY A 39 2.30 18.45 29.88
C GLY A 39 1.72 18.09 28.52
N GLY A 40 1.40 19.09 27.70
CA GLY A 40 0.94 18.89 26.32
C GLY A 40 1.98 18.18 25.47
N VAL A 41 3.22 18.65 25.46
CA VAL A 41 4.31 18.01 24.72
C VAL A 41 4.56 16.58 25.22
N ALA A 42 4.61 16.38 26.55
CA ALA A 42 4.78 15.06 27.16
C ALA A 42 3.68 14.06 26.77
N THR A 43 2.48 14.52 26.47
CA THR A 43 1.37 13.69 26.01
C THR A 43 1.39 13.48 24.49
N VAL A 44 1.62 14.55 23.71
CA VAL A 44 1.58 14.51 22.24
C VAL A 44 2.74 13.70 21.68
N VAL A 45 3.95 13.80 22.21
CA VAL A 45 5.11 13.07 21.67
C VAL A 45 4.92 11.56 21.70
N PRO A 46 4.57 10.88 22.83
CA PRO A 46 4.34 9.44 22.82
C PRO A 46 3.11 9.05 21.99
N PHE A 47 2.07 9.89 21.94
CA PHE A 47 0.91 9.66 21.08
C PHE A 47 1.30 9.66 19.59
N VAL A 48 2.00 10.69 19.13
CA VAL A 48 2.45 10.75 17.72
C VAL A 48 3.45 9.63 17.42
N SER A 49 4.38 9.33 18.35
CA SER A 49 5.34 8.23 18.15
C SER A 49 4.68 6.86 18.06
N SER A 50 3.47 6.68 18.62
CA SER A 50 2.72 5.41 18.50
C SER A 50 2.23 5.11 17.08
N PHE A 51 2.18 6.10 16.20
CA PHE A 51 1.88 5.91 14.76
C PHE A 51 3.12 5.49 13.95
N ALA A 52 4.32 5.54 14.53
CA ALA A 52 5.50 5.04 13.85
C ALA A 52 5.40 3.52 13.65
N PRO A 53 5.73 2.99 12.45
CA PRO A 53 5.64 1.57 12.20
C PRO A 53 6.56 0.79 13.14
N SER A 54 6.04 -0.29 13.72
CA SER A 54 6.82 -1.21 14.56
C SER A 54 7.89 -1.92 13.73
N GLU A 55 8.94 -2.43 14.36
CA GLU A 55 9.98 -3.22 13.68
C GLU A 55 9.40 -4.43 12.94
N LYS A 56 8.34 -5.04 13.49
CA LYS A 56 7.60 -6.12 12.82
C LYS A 56 6.91 -5.62 11.54
N ALA A 57 6.32 -4.41 11.57
CA ALA A 57 5.68 -3.82 10.38
C ALA A 57 6.72 -3.44 9.32
N LYS A 58 7.88 -2.92 9.74
CA LYS A 58 9.01 -2.64 8.84
C LYS A 58 9.54 -3.92 8.20
N ALA A 59 9.75 -4.98 9.00
CA ALA A 59 10.19 -6.28 8.50
C ALA A 59 9.18 -6.92 7.53
N ALA A 60 7.87 -6.77 7.80
CA ALA A 60 6.83 -7.26 6.89
C ALA A 60 6.78 -6.48 5.56
N GLY A 61 7.31 -5.25 5.54
CA GLY A 61 7.43 -4.42 4.33
C GLY A 61 8.72 -4.65 3.54
N ALA A 62 9.70 -5.37 4.11
CA ALA A 62 10.99 -5.61 3.49
C ALA A 62 10.88 -6.39 2.17
N PRO A 63 11.83 -6.22 1.25
CA PRO A 63 11.95 -7.05 0.07
C PRO A 63 12.08 -8.54 0.42
N VAL A 64 11.48 -9.40 -0.40
CA VAL A 64 11.51 -10.86 -0.23
C VAL A 64 12.27 -11.48 -1.39
N GLU A 65 13.36 -12.17 -1.11
CA GLU A 65 14.09 -12.97 -2.10
C GLU A 65 13.49 -14.37 -2.22
N VAL A 66 13.28 -14.83 -3.43
CA VAL A 66 12.59 -16.08 -3.77
C VAL A 66 13.41 -16.88 -4.76
N ASP A 67 13.71 -18.11 -4.43
CA ASP A 67 14.32 -19.09 -5.35
C ASP A 67 13.24 -19.69 -6.25
N ILE A 68 13.39 -19.50 -7.56
CA ILE A 68 12.50 -20.03 -8.61
C ILE A 68 13.14 -21.18 -9.41
N SER A 69 14.25 -21.75 -8.96
CA SER A 69 14.98 -22.83 -9.68
C SER A 69 14.10 -24.06 -9.96
N ASN A 70 13.13 -24.33 -9.09
CA ASN A 70 12.23 -25.49 -9.21
C ASN A 70 10.88 -25.12 -9.86
N LEU A 71 10.67 -23.89 -10.30
CA LEU A 71 9.41 -23.44 -10.89
C LEU A 71 9.38 -23.83 -12.38
N LYS A 72 8.75 -24.96 -12.69
CA LYS A 72 8.61 -25.46 -14.06
C LYS A 72 7.63 -24.63 -14.91
N PRO A 73 7.73 -24.65 -16.23
CA PRO A 73 6.70 -24.07 -17.08
C PRO A 73 5.29 -24.60 -16.75
N GLY A 74 4.33 -23.71 -16.58
CA GLY A 74 2.97 -23.99 -16.11
C GLY A 74 2.79 -24.01 -14.59
N ASP A 75 3.87 -24.04 -13.80
CA ASP A 75 3.81 -24.00 -12.36
C ASP A 75 3.67 -22.56 -11.81
N MET A 76 2.99 -22.44 -10.68
CA MET A 76 2.83 -21.21 -9.94
C MET A 76 3.21 -21.42 -8.48
N MET A 77 3.91 -20.45 -7.90
CA MET A 77 4.19 -20.40 -6.47
C MET A 77 3.61 -19.14 -5.84
N THR A 78 3.36 -19.20 -4.54
CA THR A 78 2.84 -18.06 -3.75
C THR A 78 3.82 -17.69 -2.67
N VAL A 79 4.14 -16.42 -2.58
CA VAL A 79 4.96 -15.84 -1.51
C VAL A 79 4.21 -14.70 -0.84
N ALA A 80 4.54 -14.39 0.41
CA ALA A 80 3.94 -13.27 1.11
C ALA A 80 4.85 -12.06 1.04
N TRP A 81 4.33 -10.92 0.57
CA TRP A 81 4.99 -9.62 0.61
C TRP A 81 4.01 -8.56 1.12
N ARG A 82 4.43 -7.78 2.12
CA ARG A 82 3.58 -6.77 2.79
C ARG A 82 2.22 -7.32 3.26
N GLY A 83 2.21 -8.57 3.71
CA GLY A 83 0.98 -9.24 4.16
C GLY A 83 0.00 -9.60 3.05
N LYS A 84 0.36 -9.40 1.78
CA LYS A 84 -0.43 -9.80 0.62
C LYS A 84 0.20 -11.02 -0.05
N PRO A 85 -0.60 -11.94 -0.61
CA PRO A 85 -0.08 -13.00 -1.45
C PRO A 85 0.42 -12.41 -2.78
N VAL A 86 1.59 -12.84 -3.21
CA VAL A 86 2.17 -12.54 -4.53
C VAL A 86 2.39 -13.87 -5.24
N TRP A 87 1.90 -13.96 -6.46
CA TRP A 87 2.13 -15.11 -7.32
C TRP A 87 3.33 -14.88 -8.21
N ILE A 88 4.09 -15.95 -8.39
CA ILE A 88 5.12 -16.09 -9.40
C ILE A 88 4.69 -17.25 -10.27
N LEU A 89 4.28 -16.97 -11.50
CA LEU A 89 3.81 -17.95 -12.49
C LEU A 89 4.85 -18.06 -13.60
N ASN A 90 5.30 -19.27 -13.88
CA ASN A 90 6.12 -19.55 -15.06
C ASN A 90 5.21 -19.98 -16.21
N ARG A 91 4.87 -19.04 -17.09
CA ARG A 91 3.95 -19.24 -18.20
C ARG A 91 4.62 -20.07 -19.31
N THR A 92 3.86 -20.97 -19.91
CA THR A 92 4.26 -21.71 -21.10
C THR A 92 4.12 -20.84 -22.36
N ASP A 93 4.67 -21.30 -23.49
CA ASP A 93 4.53 -20.58 -24.75
C ASP A 93 3.06 -20.54 -25.22
N GLU A 94 2.26 -21.58 -24.92
CA GLU A 94 0.84 -21.60 -25.19
C GLU A 94 0.13 -20.52 -24.37
N MET A 95 0.40 -20.44 -23.05
CA MET A 95 -0.17 -19.41 -22.17
C MET A 95 0.16 -18.00 -22.66
N LEU A 96 1.38 -17.76 -23.16
CA LEU A 96 1.75 -16.45 -23.71
C LEU A 96 1.01 -16.14 -25.03
N ALA A 97 0.75 -17.15 -25.86
CA ALA A 97 -0.03 -16.97 -27.08
C ALA A 97 -1.51 -16.65 -26.78
N ASP A 98 -2.08 -17.21 -25.72
CA ASP A 98 -3.47 -16.97 -25.31
C ASP A 98 -3.70 -15.60 -24.70
N VAL A 99 -2.70 -15.06 -23.97
CA VAL A 99 -2.68 -13.68 -23.50
C VAL A 99 -2.95 -12.69 -24.65
N GLN A 100 -2.28 -12.87 -25.78
CA GLN A 100 -2.44 -11.97 -26.94
C GLN A 100 -3.80 -12.07 -27.61
N LYS A 101 -4.44 -13.26 -27.58
CA LYS A 101 -5.79 -13.45 -28.11
C LYS A 101 -6.87 -12.73 -27.29
N ALA A 102 -6.66 -12.58 -25.98
CA ALA A 102 -7.63 -12.06 -25.04
C ALA A 102 -7.80 -10.52 -25.07
N ASP A 103 -6.91 -9.75 -25.69
CA ASP A 103 -6.87 -8.28 -25.60
C ASP A 103 -8.19 -7.57 -25.88
N LYS A 104 -8.99 -8.06 -26.83
CA LYS A 104 -10.29 -7.47 -27.17
C LYS A 104 -11.35 -7.62 -26.09
N GLU A 105 -11.19 -8.62 -25.22
CA GLU A 105 -12.12 -8.95 -24.13
C GLU A 105 -11.73 -8.25 -22.81
N LEU A 106 -10.57 -7.60 -22.75
CA LEU A 106 -10.05 -6.96 -21.55
C LEU A 106 -10.58 -5.53 -21.36
N ALA A 107 -10.80 -5.14 -20.11
CA ALA A 107 -11.26 -3.79 -19.77
C ALA A 107 -10.12 -2.76 -19.88
N ASP A 108 -8.90 -3.15 -19.53
CA ASP A 108 -7.72 -2.30 -19.57
C ASP A 108 -6.49 -3.13 -20.04
N PRO A 109 -6.37 -3.38 -21.35
CA PRO A 109 -5.32 -4.23 -21.91
C PRO A 109 -3.89 -3.69 -21.68
N HIS A 110 -3.73 -2.38 -21.55
CA HIS A 110 -2.42 -1.71 -21.42
C HIS A 110 -2.11 -1.27 -19.97
N THR A 111 -3.03 -1.52 -19.02
CA THR A 111 -2.90 -1.07 -17.63
C THR A 111 -2.73 0.46 -17.51
N ASP A 112 -3.56 1.19 -18.26
CA ASP A 112 -3.60 2.66 -18.20
C ASP A 112 -4.13 3.18 -16.85
N HIS A 113 -4.86 2.33 -16.13
CA HIS A 113 -5.47 2.62 -14.83
C HIS A 113 -5.01 1.63 -13.75
N PRO A 114 -3.76 1.73 -13.24
CA PRO A 114 -3.27 0.84 -12.17
C PRO A 114 -4.07 1.02 -10.88
N PHE A 115 -4.19 -0.04 -10.06
CA PHE A 115 -5.05 -0.04 -8.86
C PHE A 115 -4.38 0.63 -7.64
N SER A 116 -3.51 -0.07 -6.94
CA SER A 116 -2.94 0.41 -5.68
C SER A 116 -1.48 0.85 -5.78
N MET A 117 -0.83 0.51 -6.86
CA MET A 117 0.55 0.89 -7.15
C MET A 117 0.75 1.10 -8.67
N PRO A 118 1.66 2.00 -9.08
CA PRO A 118 1.95 2.21 -10.49
C PRO A 118 2.51 0.95 -11.11
N LEU A 119 2.17 0.71 -12.38
CA LEU A 119 2.80 -0.36 -13.16
C LEU A 119 4.29 -0.04 -13.32
N PRO A 120 5.22 -0.93 -12.95
CA PRO A 120 6.63 -0.72 -13.20
C PRO A 120 6.90 -0.55 -14.70
N GLU A 121 7.74 0.42 -15.06
CA GLU A 121 8.02 0.77 -16.46
C GLU A 121 8.53 -0.42 -17.29
N TYR A 122 9.34 -1.29 -16.68
CA TYR A 122 9.86 -2.51 -17.34
C TYR A 122 8.77 -3.59 -17.56
N CYS A 123 7.60 -3.45 -16.94
CA CYS A 123 6.43 -4.31 -17.15
C CYS A 123 5.37 -3.66 -18.06
N ASN A 124 5.62 -2.45 -18.59
CA ASN A 124 4.72 -1.79 -19.54
C ASN A 124 4.95 -2.35 -20.94
N ASN A 125 4.54 -3.60 -21.12
CA ASN A 125 4.64 -4.35 -22.37
C ASN A 125 3.48 -5.36 -22.47
N GLU A 126 3.37 -6.05 -23.57
CA GLU A 126 2.29 -7.00 -23.88
C GLU A 126 2.16 -8.17 -22.87
N PHE A 127 3.24 -8.52 -22.15
CA PHE A 127 3.26 -9.63 -21.19
C PHE A 127 3.22 -9.20 -19.72
N ARG A 128 3.18 -7.91 -19.45
CA ARG A 128 3.24 -7.33 -18.08
C ARG A 128 4.34 -7.93 -17.20
N SER A 129 5.48 -8.25 -17.81
CA SER A 129 6.66 -8.84 -17.18
C SER A 129 7.94 -8.26 -17.75
N ARG A 130 9.08 -8.56 -17.15
CA ARG A 130 10.38 -8.14 -17.68
C ARG A 130 10.63 -8.81 -19.03
N ALA A 131 11.09 -8.04 -20.01
CA ALA A 131 11.25 -8.51 -21.39
C ALA A 131 12.24 -9.68 -21.54
N ASP A 132 13.26 -9.73 -20.69
CA ASP A 132 14.26 -10.81 -20.61
C ASP A 132 13.73 -12.08 -19.90
N HIS A 133 12.63 -11.95 -19.16
CA HIS A 133 11.94 -13.02 -18.43
C HIS A 133 10.43 -12.98 -18.68
N LYS A 134 10.03 -12.84 -19.96
CA LYS A 134 8.62 -12.69 -20.35
C LYS A 134 7.70 -13.81 -19.87
N ASN A 135 8.22 -14.99 -19.65
CA ASN A 135 7.49 -16.14 -19.13
C ASN A 135 7.21 -16.05 -17.62
N ILE A 136 7.95 -15.24 -16.87
CA ILE A 136 7.77 -15.12 -15.42
C ILE A 136 6.86 -13.92 -15.11
N LEU A 137 5.62 -14.21 -14.74
CA LEU A 137 4.70 -13.20 -14.21
C LEU A 137 4.88 -13.10 -12.69
N VAL A 138 5.01 -11.87 -12.19
CA VAL A 138 5.00 -11.58 -10.74
C VAL A 138 3.84 -10.63 -10.47
N VAL A 139 2.81 -11.08 -9.74
CA VAL A 139 1.57 -10.33 -9.57
C VAL A 139 1.02 -10.45 -8.15
N VAL A 140 0.47 -9.35 -7.62
CA VAL A 140 -0.22 -9.35 -6.32
C VAL A 140 -1.56 -10.07 -6.46
N ALA A 141 -1.73 -11.19 -5.78
CA ALA A 141 -2.90 -12.05 -5.86
C ALA A 141 -4.08 -11.54 -5.02
N VAL A 142 -4.43 -10.27 -5.21
CA VAL A 142 -5.52 -9.59 -4.49
C VAL A 142 -6.47 -8.97 -5.50
N CYS A 143 -7.69 -9.50 -5.56
CA CYS A 143 -8.75 -9.02 -6.45
C CYS A 143 -9.04 -7.54 -6.19
N THR A 144 -9.02 -6.74 -7.25
CA THR A 144 -9.21 -5.28 -7.18
C THR A 144 -10.66 -4.87 -6.88
N HIS A 145 -11.61 -5.82 -6.80
CA HIS A 145 -12.97 -5.54 -6.36
C HIS A 145 -13.03 -5.30 -4.85
N LEU A 146 -12.79 -6.31 -4.02
CA LEU A 146 -12.91 -6.25 -2.54
C LEU A 146 -11.82 -7.07 -1.83
N GLY A 147 -10.67 -7.33 -2.45
CA GLY A 147 -9.52 -7.89 -1.78
C GLY A 147 -9.48 -9.42 -1.62
N CYS A 148 -10.41 -10.18 -2.20
CA CYS A 148 -10.34 -11.64 -2.19
C CYS A 148 -9.12 -12.13 -2.99
N THR A 149 -8.56 -13.29 -2.64
CA THR A 149 -7.54 -13.94 -3.47
C THR A 149 -8.23 -14.73 -4.58
N PRO A 150 -7.99 -14.43 -5.87
CA PRO A 150 -8.50 -15.25 -6.98
C PRO A 150 -7.91 -16.67 -6.94
N THR A 151 -8.47 -17.56 -7.73
CA THR A 151 -7.97 -18.94 -7.87
C THR A 151 -7.49 -19.18 -9.31
N PRO A 152 -6.41 -19.95 -9.51
CA PRO A 152 -5.94 -20.30 -10.85
C PRO A 152 -6.97 -21.15 -11.60
N ARG A 153 -7.14 -20.88 -12.88
CA ARG A 153 -7.97 -21.59 -13.85
C ARG A 153 -7.22 -21.65 -15.18
N PHE A 154 -6.09 -22.35 -15.18
CA PHE A 154 -5.17 -22.36 -16.33
C PHE A 154 -5.65 -23.23 -17.49
N GLN A 155 -6.53 -24.19 -17.21
CA GLN A 155 -7.10 -25.03 -18.25
C GLN A 155 -8.03 -24.22 -19.13
N GLU A 156 -7.87 -24.34 -20.44
CA GLU A 156 -8.77 -23.74 -21.44
C GLU A 156 -10.12 -24.47 -21.53
N GLY A 157 -11.12 -23.78 -22.09
CA GLY A 157 -12.42 -24.33 -22.39
C GLY A 157 -13.40 -24.34 -21.21
N PRO A 158 -14.52 -25.08 -21.34
CA PRO A 158 -15.64 -25.02 -20.41
C PRO A 158 -15.28 -25.44 -19.01
N GLN A 159 -15.52 -24.56 -18.05
CA GLN A 159 -15.36 -24.81 -16.62
C GLN A 159 -16.51 -24.16 -15.84
N ALA A 160 -16.74 -24.60 -14.61
CA ALA A 160 -17.77 -24.03 -13.76
C ALA A 160 -17.53 -22.53 -13.51
N ASN A 161 -18.55 -21.72 -13.77
CA ASN A 161 -18.56 -20.24 -13.64
C ASN A 161 -17.63 -19.50 -14.60
N LEU A 162 -17.22 -20.11 -15.70
CA LEU A 162 -16.41 -19.52 -16.76
C LEU A 162 -17.09 -19.70 -18.10
N PRO A 163 -16.80 -18.87 -19.11
CA PRO A 163 -17.35 -19.06 -20.47
C PRO A 163 -16.79 -20.31 -21.13
N ASP A 164 -17.50 -20.82 -22.15
CA ASP A 164 -17.11 -22.04 -22.88
C ASP A 164 -15.78 -21.87 -23.63
N ASP A 165 -15.46 -20.67 -24.04
CA ASP A 165 -14.22 -20.27 -24.73
C ASP A 165 -13.16 -19.68 -23.81
N TRP A 166 -13.16 -20.10 -22.55
CA TRP A 166 -12.21 -19.62 -21.54
C TRP A 166 -10.75 -19.86 -21.97
N PRO A 167 -9.89 -18.80 -22.06
CA PRO A 167 -8.52 -18.92 -22.57
C PRO A 167 -7.47 -19.29 -21.50
N GLY A 168 -7.89 -19.58 -20.27
CA GLY A 168 -6.99 -19.65 -19.13
C GLY A 168 -6.86 -18.33 -18.37
N GLY A 169 -6.53 -18.40 -17.08
CA GLY A 169 -6.36 -17.23 -16.22
C GLY A 169 -6.74 -17.45 -14.77
N PHE A 170 -7.38 -16.46 -14.16
CA PHE A 170 -7.74 -16.50 -12.74
C PHE A 170 -9.22 -16.11 -12.54
N LEU A 171 -9.88 -16.80 -11.62
CA LEU A 171 -11.27 -16.55 -11.21
C LEU A 171 -11.31 -16.12 -9.73
N CYS A 172 -11.87 -14.96 -9.44
CA CYS A 172 -12.18 -14.57 -8.08
C CYS A 172 -13.47 -15.24 -7.62
N PRO A 173 -13.44 -16.14 -6.61
CA PRO A 173 -14.62 -16.93 -6.21
C PRO A 173 -15.67 -16.09 -5.48
N CYS A 174 -15.32 -14.88 -4.98
CA CYS A 174 -16.22 -14.06 -4.20
C CYS A 174 -17.37 -13.47 -5.04
N HIS A 175 -17.06 -12.88 -6.21
CA HIS A 175 -18.07 -12.21 -7.04
C HIS A 175 -17.84 -12.45 -8.54
N GLY A 176 -17.06 -13.47 -8.93
CA GLY A 176 -16.92 -13.89 -10.31
C GLY A 176 -16.06 -12.97 -11.19
N SER A 177 -15.23 -12.09 -10.63
CA SER A 177 -14.27 -11.35 -11.44
C SER A 177 -13.26 -12.32 -12.04
N THR A 178 -12.93 -12.13 -13.33
CA THR A 178 -11.97 -12.96 -14.04
C THR A 178 -10.80 -12.11 -14.53
N TYR A 179 -9.62 -12.72 -14.57
CA TYR A 179 -8.39 -12.14 -15.06
C TYR A 179 -7.71 -13.11 -16.00
N ASP A 180 -7.04 -12.61 -16.99
CA ASP A 180 -6.21 -13.42 -17.89
C ASP A 180 -4.90 -13.88 -17.22
N LEU A 181 -4.05 -14.55 -18.00
CA LEU A 181 -2.75 -15.07 -17.53
C LEU A 181 -1.70 -14.00 -17.26
N ASP A 182 -1.99 -12.73 -17.54
CA ASP A 182 -1.19 -11.56 -17.19
C ASP A 182 -1.79 -10.77 -16.02
N GLY A 183 -2.88 -11.27 -15.42
CA GLY A 183 -3.61 -10.60 -14.36
C GLY A 183 -4.39 -9.38 -14.82
N ARG A 184 -4.74 -9.28 -16.12
CA ARG A 184 -5.57 -8.22 -16.70
C ARG A 184 -7.05 -8.60 -16.58
N VAL A 185 -7.89 -7.66 -16.17
CA VAL A 185 -9.31 -7.91 -15.90
C VAL A 185 -10.12 -7.96 -17.20
N PHE A 186 -11.00 -8.96 -17.33
CA PHE A 186 -11.97 -9.04 -18.42
C PHE A 186 -13.07 -7.98 -18.28
N LYS A 187 -13.66 -7.56 -19.40
CA LYS A 187 -14.80 -6.64 -19.44
C LYS A 187 -15.99 -7.17 -18.65
N ASN A 188 -16.85 -6.27 -18.21
CA ASN A 188 -18.12 -6.58 -17.53
C ASN A 188 -17.95 -7.45 -16.28
N LYS A 189 -16.86 -7.25 -15.54
CA LYS A 189 -16.59 -7.90 -14.25
C LYS A 189 -16.68 -6.91 -13.09
N PRO A 190 -16.96 -7.39 -11.86
CA PRO A 190 -17.02 -6.52 -10.68
C PRO A 190 -15.70 -5.84 -10.34
N ALA A 191 -14.56 -6.47 -10.62
CA ALA A 191 -13.24 -5.87 -10.43
C ALA A 191 -13.03 -4.75 -11.47
N PRO A 192 -12.68 -3.52 -11.03
CA PRO A 192 -12.56 -2.37 -11.92
C PRO A 192 -11.21 -2.32 -12.66
N GLN A 193 -10.17 -2.99 -12.17
CA GLN A 193 -8.80 -2.82 -12.66
C GLN A 193 -8.04 -4.16 -12.66
N ASN A 194 -6.89 -4.14 -13.33
CA ASN A 194 -5.96 -5.27 -13.38
C ASN A 194 -5.34 -5.55 -12.00
N LEU A 195 -4.85 -6.77 -11.79
CA LEU A 195 -4.05 -7.10 -10.61
C LEU A 195 -2.76 -6.28 -10.62
N ASP A 196 -2.31 -5.83 -9.44
CA ASP A 196 -1.09 -5.03 -9.32
C ASP A 196 0.18 -5.86 -9.60
N ILE A 197 1.17 -5.24 -10.23
CA ILE A 197 2.52 -5.77 -10.36
C ILE A 197 3.39 -5.08 -9.30
N PRO A 198 3.96 -5.80 -8.33
CA PRO A 198 4.88 -5.20 -7.36
C PRO A 198 6.21 -4.86 -8.04
N PRO A 199 7.01 -3.92 -7.53
CA PRO A 199 8.38 -3.78 -8.01
C PRO A 199 9.15 -5.06 -7.69
N TYR A 200 9.93 -5.53 -8.68
CA TYR A 200 10.75 -6.74 -8.53
C TYR A 200 11.96 -6.71 -9.47
N MET A 201 12.98 -7.46 -9.12
CA MET A 201 14.16 -7.65 -9.97
C MET A 201 14.70 -9.07 -9.85
N PHE A 202 15.33 -9.56 -10.91
CA PHE A 202 16.09 -10.80 -10.87
C PHE A 202 17.51 -10.53 -10.37
N THR A 203 17.95 -11.27 -9.37
CA THR A 203 19.33 -11.24 -8.87
C THR A 203 20.19 -12.30 -9.52
N SER A 204 19.55 -13.32 -10.08
CA SER A 204 20.16 -14.37 -10.89
C SER A 204 19.12 -15.01 -11.82
N ALA A 205 19.52 -15.96 -12.65
CA ALA A 205 18.59 -16.73 -13.49
C ALA A 205 17.53 -17.51 -12.69
N HIS A 206 17.76 -17.72 -11.39
CA HIS A 206 16.91 -18.54 -10.52
C HIS A 206 16.46 -17.84 -9.25
N SER A 207 16.69 -16.54 -9.11
CA SER A 207 16.32 -15.77 -7.92
C SER A 207 15.66 -14.45 -8.31
N VAL A 208 14.51 -14.17 -7.72
CA VAL A 208 13.76 -12.92 -7.87
C VAL A 208 13.58 -12.25 -6.50
N VAL A 209 13.78 -10.96 -6.43
CA VAL A 209 13.51 -10.13 -5.26
C VAL A 209 12.24 -9.33 -5.51
N ILE A 210 11.24 -9.48 -4.64
CA ILE A 210 9.95 -8.76 -4.68
C ILE A 210 10.00 -7.62 -3.68
N GLY A 211 9.53 -6.45 -4.04
CA GLY A 211 9.49 -5.25 -3.20
C GLY A 211 10.69 -4.33 -3.41
N ARG A 212 11.59 -4.66 -4.35
CA ARG A 212 12.71 -3.82 -4.76
C ARG A 212 12.99 -3.99 -6.25
N ASP A 213 13.36 -2.92 -6.89
CA ASP A 213 13.88 -2.90 -8.26
C ASP A 213 15.12 -1.98 -8.35
N GLU A 214 15.55 -1.65 -9.56
CA GLU A 214 16.71 -0.79 -9.82
C GLU A 214 16.52 0.66 -9.35
N LYS A 215 15.27 1.09 -9.09
CA LYS A 215 14.94 2.42 -8.56
C LYS A 215 14.95 2.45 -7.03
N GLY A 216 15.03 1.29 -6.37
CA GLY A 216 15.09 1.15 -4.92
C GLY A 216 14.01 0.24 -4.34
N GLU A 217 13.81 0.35 -3.02
CA GLU A 217 12.76 -0.37 -2.30
C GLU A 217 11.43 0.39 -2.42
N ALA A 218 10.33 -0.37 -2.53
CA ALA A 218 8.97 0.17 -2.62
C ALA A 218 8.43 0.60 -1.25
#